data_1d9f9bc669745f42ac6460583e9684be
#
_entry.id   1d9f9bc669745f42ac6460583e9684be
#
_cell.length_a   1.000
_cell.length_b   1.000
_cell.length_c   1.000
_cell.angle_alpha   90.00
_cell.angle_beta   90.00
_cell.angle_gamma   90.00
#
_symmetry.space_group_name_H-M   'P 1'
#
loop_
_entity.id
_entity.type
_entity.pdbx_description
1 polymer ?
#
loop_
_entity_poly.entity_id
_entity_poly.type
_entity_poly.pdbx_seq_one_letter_code
_entity_poly.pdbx_strand_id
1 'polypeptide(L)'
;DPKRIGAAAFSLSLDRPALAKYLDGLLAAGIDRDPKNAQVGWNGDHLVSVVASQDGVQLQTDKLAALVEQSFFGQHGPVEAPAIITLPTIDSNNLDKLGITTLLGTGSSNYEGSIDGRATNIEVAANLLNGTLVPPHATFSFLNSIGVIDADKGFVTAQVISGESIGKDIGGGVCQVSTTVFRAAYLAGLPITEWWPHRFRIPFYELDGWDPGLDASILQPTADPSTWADFKFENPSDKWMLVESWADGARVIVNIYGADLGYKVESDGPKYGSKFQMLPDEEVVDPTLDPGTINQTMSAGIGQEVTWYRRVFDKNGDLLWERQFYTKYYPKGNVWTVSPDMKGDSPANPDRALPPLPQDSPDDGGGTEG
;
A
#
# COMPACT_ATOMS: atom_id res chain seq x y z
N ASP A 1 1.98 96.13 8.79
CA ASP A 1 1.98 94.84 9.48
C ASP A 1 2.08 93.71 8.47
N PRO A 2 3.24 93.05 8.33
CA PRO A 2 3.38 92.01 7.36
C PRO A 2 2.67 90.77 7.87
N LYS A 3 1.63 90.36 7.20
CA LYS A 3 0.96 89.08 7.42
C LYS A 3 1.98 87.94 7.24
N ARG A 4 2.39 87.32 8.34
CA ARG A 4 3.15 86.03 8.29
C ARG A 4 2.27 84.97 7.65
N ILE A 5 2.60 84.56 6.45
CA ILE A 5 2.03 83.37 5.85
C ILE A 5 2.70 82.18 6.63
N GLY A 6 1.91 81.50 7.50
CA GLY A 6 2.36 80.32 8.17
C GLY A 6 2.63 79.24 7.14
N ALA A 7 3.83 78.60 7.20
CA ALA A 7 4.11 77.45 6.39
C ALA A 7 3.19 76.29 6.82
N ALA A 8 2.35 75.82 5.93
CA ALA A 8 1.61 74.58 6.15
C ALA A 8 2.62 73.43 6.12
N ALA A 9 2.72 72.72 7.23
CA ALA A 9 3.53 71.46 7.26
C ALA A 9 2.67 70.32 6.69
N PHE A 10 3.10 69.74 5.59
CA PHE A 10 2.52 68.55 5.06
C PHE A 10 3.35 67.35 5.58
N SER A 11 2.68 66.31 6.08
CA SER A 11 3.30 65.03 6.37
C SER A 11 2.87 64.01 5.31
N LEU A 12 3.81 63.31 4.77
CA LEU A 12 3.57 62.19 3.88
C LEU A 12 3.67 60.90 4.69
N SER A 13 2.70 60.00 4.50
CA SER A 13 2.71 58.64 5.06
C SER A 13 2.25 57.65 3.99
N LEU A 14 2.73 56.45 4.06
CA LEU A 14 2.24 55.32 3.25
C LEU A 14 1.07 54.64 3.98
N ASP A 15 0.06 54.25 3.21
CA ASP A 15 -0.98 53.35 3.71
C ASP A 15 -0.38 51.92 3.80
N ARG A 16 0.11 51.55 4.99
CA ARG A 16 0.75 50.26 5.21
C ARG A 16 -0.14 49.06 4.88
N PRO A 17 -1.42 49.03 5.26
CA PRO A 17 -2.31 47.95 4.86
C PRO A 17 -2.45 47.80 3.34
N ALA A 18 -2.60 48.87 2.62
CA ALA A 18 -2.66 48.87 1.16
C ALA A 18 -1.33 48.44 0.53
N LEU A 19 -0.22 48.90 1.08
CA LEU A 19 1.13 48.49 0.66
C LEU A 19 1.37 47.00 0.94
N ALA A 20 1.02 46.50 2.12
CA ALA A 20 1.15 45.07 2.46
C ALA A 20 0.36 44.19 1.49
N LYS A 21 -0.91 44.56 1.21
CA LYS A 21 -1.73 43.84 0.24
C LYS A 21 -1.16 43.89 -1.19
N TYR A 22 -0.59 45.01 -1.60
CA TYR A 22 0.07 45.11 -2.90
C TYR A 22 1.31 44.22 -3.00
N LEU A 23 2.17 44.24 -1.97
CA LEU A 23 3.38 43.41 -1.89
C LEU A 23 3.04 41.92 -1.82
N ASP A 24 1.98 41.55 -1.11
CA ASP A 24 1.46 40.18 -1.06
C ASP A 24 1.07 39.71 -2.46
N GLY A 25 0.23 40.44 -3.16
CA GLY A 25 -0.19 40.11 -4.52
C GLY A 25 0.95 40.07 -5.55
N LEU A 26 2.03 40.82 -5.30
CA LEU A 26 3.18 40.86 -6.21
C LEU A 26 4.22 39.77 -5.95
N LEU A 27 4.47 39.40 -4.69
CA LEU A 27 5.62 38.64 -4.28
C LEU A 27 5.28 37.24 -3.69
N ALA A 28 4.13 37.12 -2.99
CA ALA A 28 3.80 35.88 -2.27
C ALA A 28 3.77 34.66 -3.18
N ALA A 29 3.16 34.77 -4.36
CA ALA A 29 3.09 33.66 -5.32
C ALA A 29 4.45 33.14 -5.80
N GLY A 30 5.51 33.97 -5.72
CA GLY A 30 6.86 33.58 -6.09
C GLY A 30 7.75 33.15 -4.91
N ILE A 31 7.32 33.45 -3.67
CA ILE A 31 8.13 33.24 -2.46
C ILE A 31 7.50 32.17 -1.58
N ASP A 32 6.17 32.24 -1.36
CA ASP A 32 5.47 31.37 -0.45
C ASP A 32 5.43 29.93 -0.98
N ARG A 33 5.74 29.01 -0.11
CA ARG A 33 5.64 27.59 -0.39
C ARG A 33 5.52 26.79 0.91
N ASP A 34 4.77 25.69 0.86
CA ASP A 34 4.66 24.76 1.96
C ASP A 34 5.94 23.90 2.10
N PRO A 35 6.28 23.45 3.33
CA PRO A 35 7.36 22.53 3.54
C PRO A 35 7.03 21.18 2.89
N LYS A 36 8.04 20.53 2.28
CA LYS A 36 7.92 19.18 1.73
C LYS A 36 8.89 18.25 2.42
N ASN A 37 8.38 17.14 2.93
CA ASN A 37 9.20 16.09 3.52
C ASN A 37 10.12 15.43 2.50
N ALA A 38 11.29 14.99 2.95
CA ALA A 38 12.13 14.10 2.16
C ALA A 38 11.40 12.78 1.89
N GLN A 39 11.61 12.21 0.69
CA GLN A 39 11.35 10.80 0.47
C GLN A 39 12.63 10.04 0.82
N VAL A 40 12.46 8.95 1.55
CA VAL A 40 13.58 8.19 2.09
C VAL A 40 13.55 6.75 1.63
N GLY A 41 14.70 6.09 1.65
CA GLY A 41 14.87 4.69 1.35
C GLY A 41 16.09 4.14 2.07
N TRP A 42 16.26 2.82 2.03
CA TRP A 42 17.39 2.12 2.63
C TRP A 42 18.39 1.68 1.57
N ASN A 43 19.65 2.08 1.69
CA ASN A 43 20.70 1.77 0.69
C ASN A 43 21.44 0.45 0.94
N GLY A 44 20.98 -0.35 1.90
CA GLY A 44 21.61 -1.59 2.34
C GLY A 44 22.39 -1.46 3.66
N ASP A 45 22.69 -0.25 4.10
CA ASP A 45 23.47 0.04 5.29
C ASP A 45 22.78 1.08 6.21
N HIS A 46 22.27 2.17 5.63
CA HIS A 46 21.64 3.26 6.37
C HIS A 46 20.53 3.93 5.56
N LEU A 47 19.74 4.78 6.25
CA LEU A 47 18.69 5.58 5.63
C LEU A 47 19.28 6.68 4.75
N VAL A 48 18.75 6.81 3.54
CA VAL A 48 19.15 7.85 2.58
C VAL A 48 17.96 8.66 2.10
N SER A 49 18.22 9.91 1.68
CA SER A 49 17.22 10.72 0.99
C SER A 49 17.20 10.35 -0.50
N VAL A 50 16.03 9.86 -0.96
CA VAL A 50 15.77 9.59 -2.38
C VAL A 50 15.31 10.87 -3.09
N VAL A 51 14.46 11.66 -2.42
CA VAL A 51 14.07 13.01 -2.83
C VAL A 51 14.32 13.96 -1.67
N ALA A 52 15.07 15.02 -1.93
CA ALA A 52 15.41 16.00 -0.89
C ALA A 52 14.17 16.72 -0.34
N SER A 53 14.22 17.04 0.95
CA SER A 53 13.22 17.88 1.59
C SER A 53 13.30 19.32 1.09
N GLN A 54 12.22 20.06 1.28
CA GLN A 54 12.14 21.48 0.96
C GLN A 54 11.57 22.25 2.15
N ASP A 55 12.25 23.32 2.56
CA ASP A 55 11.72 24.21 3.58
C ASP A 55 10.49 24.98 3.08
N GLY A 56 9.51 25.12 3.94
CA GLY A 56 8.41 26.05 3.76
C GLY A 56 8.91 27.50 3.96
N VAL A 57 8.36 28.40 3.18
CA VAL A 57 8.67 29.83 3.26
C VAL A 57 7.35 30.59 3.23
N GLN A 58 7.16 31.54 4.13
CA GLN A 58 6.00 32.42 4.14
C GLN A 58 6.46 33.87 4.29
N LEU A 59 6.15 34.69 3.32
CA LEU A 59 6.47 36.11 3.32
C LEU A 59 5.75 36.83 4.44
N GLN A 60 6.47 37.67 5.21
CA GLN A 60 5.89 38.53 6.24
C GLN A 60 5.54 39.91 5.66
N THR A 61 4.44 40.00 4.91
CA THR A 61 4.05 41.17 4.12
C THR A 61 3.90 42.41 4.95
N ASP A 62 3.34 42.34 6.17
CA ASP A 62 3.23 43.50 7.07
C ASP A 62 4.58 44.05 7.51
N LYS A 63 5.53 43.17 7.83
CA LYS A 63 6.90 43.56 8.17
C LYS A 63 7.62 44.14 6.96
N LEU A 64 7.44 43.53 5.80
CA LEU A 64 8.01 44.02 4.56
C LEU A 64 7.50 45.41 4.24
N ALA A 65 6.19 45.66 4.37
CA ALA A 65 5.58 46.99 4.16
C ALA A 65 6.18 48.04 5.10
N ALA A 66 6.40 47.70 6.37
CA ALA A 66 7.06 48.61 7.32
C ALA A 66 8.51 48.91 6.94
N LEU A 67 9.28 47.89 6.48
CA LEU A 67 10.66 48.08 6.02
C LEU A 67 10.72 48.90 4.72
N VAL A 68 9.80 48.69 3.80
CA VAL A 68 9.71 49.46 2.55
C VAL A 68 9.39 50.93 2.87
N GLU A 69 8.45 51.21 3.80
CA GLU A 69 8.15 52.58 4.24
C GLU A 69 9.38 53.23 4.88
N GLN A 70 10.09 52.49 5.77
CA GLN A 70 11.30 53.01 6.39
C GLN A 70 12.41 53.33 5.35
N SER A 71 12.60 52.45 4.37
CA SER A 71 13.55 52.69 3.29
C SER A 71 13.14 53.86 2.40
N PHE A 72 11.85 54.00 2.11
CA PHE A 72 11.31 55.06 1.26
C PHE A 72 11.51 56.47 1.85
N PHE A 73 11.30 56.62 3.16
CA PHE A 73 11.49 57.90 3.86
C PHE A 73 12.90 58.10 4.47
N GLY A 74 13.74 57.07 4.45
CA GLY A 74 15.06 57.03 5.09
C GLY A 74 16.25 56.91 4.12
N GLN A 75 16.97 55.81 4.20
CA GLN A 75 18.28 55.63 3.54
C GLN A 75 18.22 55.18 2.07
N HIS A 76 17.06 54.96 1.49
CA HIS A 76 16.86 54.54 0.08
C HIS A 76 17.74 53.36 -0.38
N GLY A 77 17.72 52.28 0.36
CA GLY A 77 18.47 51.07 0.04
C GLY A 77 17.58 49.86 -0.33
N PRO A 78 18.16 48.76 -0.77
CA PRO A 78 17.43 47.52 -0.97
C PRO A 78 16.84 47.02 0.36
N VAL A 79 15.62 46.47 0.29
CA VAL A 79 14.95 45.87 1.45
C VAL A 79 14.95 44.36 1.30
N GLU A 80 15.51 43.65 2.28
CA GLU A 80 15.38 42.23 2.35
C GLU A 80 13.95 41.83 2.78
N ALA A 81 13.34 40.90 2.05
CA ALA A 81 12.00 40.44 2.34
C ALA A 81 12.02 39.48 3.55
N PRO A 82 11.42 39.89 4.69
CA PRO A 82 11.37 39.02 5.86
C PRO A 82 10.42 37.85 5.60
N ALA A 83 10.85 36.64 5.92
CA ALA A 83 10.07 35.43 5.76
C ALA A 83 10.11 34.57 7.02
N ILE A 84 9.08 33.77 7.23
CA ILE A 84 9.06 32.68 8.18
C ILE A 84 9.51 31.41 7.44
N ILE A 85 10.49 30.72 7.98
CA ILE A 85 10.95 29.43 7.47
C ILE A 85 10.32 28.33 8.35
N THR A 86 9.62 27.40 7.70
CA THR A 86 9.06 26.20 8.36
C THR A 86 9.83 24.98 7.87
N LEU A 87 10.49 24.28 8.79
CA LEU A 87 11.23 23.08 8.46
C LEU A 87 10.27 21.91 8.18
N PRO A 88 10.59 21.02 7.24
CA PRO A 88 9.84 19.79 7.04
C PRO A 88 9.99 18.84 8.22
N THR A 89 9.00 17.98 8.46
CA THR A 89 9.06 16.96 9.51
C THR A 89 10.17 15.94 9.23
N ILE A 90 10.35 15.59 7.96
CA ILE A 90 11.42 14.70 7.50
C ILE A 90 12.41 15.55 6.72
N ASP A 91 13.50 15.92 7.38
CA ASP A 91 14.55 16.77 6.82
C ASP A 91 15.69 15.90 6.28
N SER A 92 16.02 16.05 5.00
CA SER A 92 17.11 15.33 4.32
C SER A 92 18.45 15.47 5.01
N ASN A 93 18.68 16.56 5.74
CA ASN A 93 19.95 16.85 6.41
C ASN A 93 20.04 16.23 7.82
N ASN A 94 18.96 15.62 8.31
CA ASN A 94 18.85 15.14 9.67
C ASN A 94 18.16 13.76 9.76
N LEU A 95 18.38 12.88 8.80
CA LEU A 95 17.71 11.57 8.72
C LEU A 95 18.02 10.65 9.91
N ASP A 96 19.21 10.75 10.49
CA ASP A 96 19.62 9.99 11.70
C ASP A 96 18.73 10.27 12.92
N LYS A 97 18.08 11.42 12.97
CA LYS A 97 17.10 11.72 14.03
C LYS A 97 15.86 10.83 13.99
N LEU A 98 15.56 10.24 12.83
CA LEU A 98 14.48 9.27 12.69
C LEU A 98 14.77 7.99 13.49
N GLY A 99 16.05 7.66 13.69
CA GLY A 99 16.51 6.51 14.48
C GLY A 99 16.22 5.17 13.81
N ILE A 100 16.08 5.14 12.49
CA ILE A 100 15.93 3.93 11.67
C ILE A 100 17.33 3.39 11.41
N THR A 101 17.66 2.25 12.02
CA THR A 101 19.05 1.74 12.05
C THR A 101 19.18 0.29 11.63
N THR A 102 18.08 -0.48 11.54
CA THR A 102 18.14 -1.92 11.25
C THR A 102 16.92 -2.42 10.52
N LEU A 103 17.08 -3.52 9.81
CA LEU A 103 16.00 -4.31 9.25
C LEU A 103 15.33 -5.11 10.37
N LEU A 104 14.03 -4.91 10.59
CA LEU A 104 13.24 -5.60 11.60
C LEU A 104 12.62 -6.88 11.08
N GLY A 105 12.16 -6.89 9.83
CA GLY A 105 11.55 -8.05 9.20
C GLY A 105 11.36 -7.90 7.71
N THR A 106 11.38 -9.03 7.01
CA THR A 106 11.16 -9.13 5.57
C THR A 106 9.98 -10.06 5.30
N GLY A 107 9.03 -9.61 4.50
CA GLY A 107 7.97 -10.43 3.91
C GLY A 107 8.22 -10.61 2.41
N SER A 108 7.78 -11.75 1.89
CA SER A 108 7.79 -12.02 0.45
C SER A 108 6.57 -12.79 0.02
N SER A 109 6.19 -12.64 -1.25
CA SER A 109 5.19 -13.49 -1.89
C SER A 109 5.43 -13.58 -3.40
N ASN A 110 5.17 -14.74 -3.97
CA ASN A 110 5.38 -15.01 -5.39
C ASN A 110 4.10 -14.74 -6.18
N TYR A 111 4.20 -13.98 -7.30
CA TYR A 111 3.10 -13.73 -8.24
C TYR A 111 3.46 -14.07 -9.69
N GLU A 112 4.56 -14.79 -9.88
CA GLU A 112 5.00 -15.25 -11.19
C GLU A 112 3.87 -16.00 -11.93
N GLY A 113 3.73 -15.75 -13.22
CA GLY A 113 2.65 -16.33 -14.03
C GLY A 113 1.27 -15.69 -13.83
N SER A 114 1.17 -14.60 -13.06
CA SER A 114 -0.07 -13.83 -12.96
C SER A 114 -0.42 -13.19 -14.31
N ILE A 115 -1.71 -13.06 -14.58
CA ILE A 115 -2.20 -12.29 -15.75
C ILE A 115 -1.79 -10.81 -15.59
N ASP A 116 -1.60 -10.12 -16.71
CA ASP A 116 -1.05 -8.75 -16.77
C ASP A 116 -1.77 -7.77 -15.84
N GLY A 117 -3.10 -7.74 -15.84
CA GLY A 117 -3.85 -6.82 -14.98
C GLY A 117 -3.62 -7.06 -13.49
N ARG A 118 -3.45 -8.32 -13.06
CA ARG A 118 -3.13 -8.65 -11.68
C ARG A 118 -1.71 -8.25 -11.32
N ALA A 119 -0.74 -8.51 -12.21
CA ALA A 119 0.66 -8.11 -12.01
C ALA A 119 0.76 -6.58 -11.90
N THR A 120 0.11 -5.83 -12.81
CA THR A 120 0.04 -4.37 -12.75
C THR A 120 -0.48 -3.85 -11.40
N ASN A 121 -1.58 -4.40 -10.90
CA ASN A 121 -2.16 -3.97 -9.61
C ASN A 121 -1.21 -4.25 -8.43
N ILE A 122 -0.50 -5.36 -8.46
CA ILE A 122 0.51 -5.70 -7.45
C ILE A 122 1.65 -4.68 -7.47
N GLU A 123 2.17 -4.37 -8.64
CA GLU A 123 3.26 -3.40 -8.83
C GLU A 123 2.84 -1.99 -8.41
N VAL A 124 1.63 -1.56 -8.80
CA VAL A 124 1.07 -0.26 -8.40
C VAL A 124 0.96 -0.18 -6.87
N ALA A 125 0.38 -1.19 -6.23
CA ALA A 125 0.23 -1.20 -4.77
C ALA A 125 1.58 -1.22 -4.05
N ALA A 126 2.55 -2.00 -4.53
CA ALA A 126 3.90 -2.04 -3.98
C ALA A 126 4.60 -0.68 -4.11
N ASN A 127 4.49 -0.03 -5.27
CA ASN A 127 5.09 1.29 -5.50
C ASN A 127 4.45 2.38 -4.63
N LEU A 128 3.12 2.37 -4.44
CA LEU A 128 2.43 3.33 -3.58
C LEU A 128 2.79 3.16 -2.10
N LEU A 129 3.07 1.93 -1.69
CA LEU A 129 3.46 1.62 -0.32
C LEU A 129 4.92 1.99 -0.03
N ASN A 130 5.79 1.96 -1.05
CA ASN A 130 7.23 2.13 -0.90
C ASN A 130 7.60 3.48 -0.29
N GLY A 131 8.46 3.46 0.73
CA GLY A 131 8.91 4.68 1.42
C GLY A 131 7.94 5.18 2.49
N THR A 132 6.92 4.38 2.87
CA THR A 132 5.98 4.76 3.94
C THR A 132 6.69 4.85 5.27
N LEU A 133 6.63 6.02 5.90
CA LEU A 133 7.14 6.26 7.23
C LEU A 133 6.05 6.13 8.29
N VAL A 134 6.34 5.40 9.37
CA VAL A 134 5.44 5.21 10.51
C VAL A 134 6.02 5.95 11.72
N PRO A 135 5.36 7.03 12.20
CA PRO A 135 5.85 7.79 13.36
C PRO A 135 5.98 6.92 14.63
N PRO A 136 6.73 7.38 15.64
CA PRO A 136 6.73 6.78 16.95
C PRO A 136 5.32 6.60 17.51
N HIS A 137 5.01 5.42 18.05
CA HIS A 137 3.72 5.05 18.66
C HIS A 137 2.51 5.19 17.75
N ALA A 138 2.72 5.35 16.44
CA ALA A 138 1.63 5.44 15.47
C ALA A 138 1.24 4.06 14.92
N THR A 139 0.01 3.98 14.45
CA THR A 139 -0.50 2.81 13.75
C THR A 139 -0.25 2.94 12.25
N PHE A 140 0.42 1.95 11.67
CA PHE A 140 0.45 1.74 10.23
C PHE A 140 -0.90 1.20 9.77
N SER A 141 -1.41 1.71 8.65
CA SER A 141 -2.60 1.23 7.94
C SER A 141 -2.23 1.00 6.48
N PHE A 142 -2.45 -0.21 6.00
CA PHE A 142 -2.14 -0.55 4.61
C PHE A 142 -2.98 0.28 3.63
N LEU A 143 -4.31 0.33 3.85
CA LEU A 143 -5.21 1.06 2.98
C LEU A 143 -4.98 2.58 2.99
N ASN A 144 -4.65 3.15 4.16
CA ASN A 144 -4.29 4.58 4.21
C ASN A 144 -2.99 4.87 3.45
N SER A 145 -2.03 3.94 3.47
CA SER A 145 -0.73 4.12 2.80
C SER A 145 -0.87 4.11 1.28
N ILE A 146 -1.68 3.20 0.71
CA ILE A 146 -1.90 3.13 -0.73
C ILE A 146 -3.05 4.05 -1.20
N GLY A 147 -3.97 4.41 -0.28
CA GLY A 147 -5.17 5.20 -0.53
C GLY A 147 -6.27 4.45 -1.28
N VAL A 148 -7.15 5.19 -1.97
CA VAL A 148 -8.26 4.59 -2.72
C VAL A 148 -7.73 3.74 -3.87
N ILE A 149 -8.29 2.53 -4.02
CA ILE A 149 -7.96 1.60 -5.11
C ILE A 149 -8.84 1.95 -6.30
N ASP A 150 -8.33 2.78 -7.20
CA ASP A 150 -9.05 3.26 -8.38
C ASP A 150 -8.13 3.40 -9.62
N ALA A 151 -8.74 3.70 -10.75
CA ALA A 151 -8.02 3.86 -12.01
C ALA A 151 -7.10 5.11 -12.03
N ASP A 152 -7.42 6.15 -11.27
CA ASP A 152 -6.63 7.39 -11.23
C ASP A 152 -5.24 7.15 -10.62
N LYS A 153 -5.10 6.11 -9.79
CA LYS A 153 -3.82 5.68 -9.23
C LYS A 153 -3.10 4.62 -10.06
N GLY A 154 -3.67 4.24 -11.21
CA GLY A 154 -3.09 3.26 -12.11
C GLY A 154 -3.55 1.82 -11.88
N PHE A 155 -4.50 1.58 -10.95
CA PHE A 155 -5.08 0.25 -10.81
C PHE A 155 -5.98 -0.08 -12.02
N VAL A 156 -5.96 -1.35 -12.43
CA VAL A 156 -6.72 -1.84 -13.58
C VAL A 156 -7.69 -2.94 -13.16
N THR A 157 -8.65 -3.22 -14.02
CA THR A 157 -9.58 -4.35 -13.83
C THR A 157 -8.84 -5.68 -13.89
N ALA A 158 -9.01 -6.50 -12.86
CA ALA A 158 -8.51 -7.85 -12.79
C ALA A 158 -9.48 -8.73 -12.00
N GLN A 159 -9.16 -10.02 -11.88
CA GLN A 159 -9.99 -10.92 -11.09
C GLN A 159 -9.89 -10.60 -9.59
N VAL A 160 -11.02 -10.41 -8.94
CA VAL A 160 -11.14 -10.16 -7.50
C VAL A 160 -12.01 -11.23 -6.84
N ILE A 161 -11.74 -11.50 -5.56
CA ILE A 161 -12.59 -12.31 -4.70
C ILE A 161 -13.39 -11.35 -3.83
N SER A 162 -14.70 -11.24 -4.07
CA SER A 162 -15.60 -10.39 -3.31
C SER A 162 -16.65 -11.23 -2.59
N GLY A 163 -16.55 -11.33 -1.27
CA GLY A 163 -17.46 -12.14 -0.46
C GLY A 163 -17.47 -13.61 -0.88
N GLU A 164 -18.56 -14.09 -1.44
CA GLU A 164 -18.74 -15.49 -1.91
C GLU A 164 -18.48 -15.69 -3.39
N SER A 165 -18.28 -14.60 -4.15
CA SER A 165 -18.13 -14.63 -5.60
C SER A 165 -16.73 -14.20 -6.06
N ILE A 166 -16.37 -14.67 -7.23
CA ILE A 166 -15.23 -14.16 -7.99
C ILE A 166 -15.79 -13.34 -9.14
N GLY A 167 -15.31 -12.13 -9.26
CA GLY A 167 -15.69 -11.20 -10.31
C GLY A 167 -14.46 -10.53 -10.93
N LYS A 168 -14.72 -9.60 -11.84
CA LYS A 168 -13.72 -8.67 -12.34
C LYS A 168 -13.99 -7.29 -11.75
N ASP A 169 -13.02 -6.72 -11.09
CA ASP A 169 -13.09 -5.38 -10.53
C ASP A 169 -11.69 -4.76 -10.50
N ILE A 170 -11.61 -3.47 -10.20
CA ILE A 170 -10.33 -2.76 -10.07
C ILE A 170 -9.60 -3.25 -8.82
N GLY A 171 -8.27 -3.46 -8.93
CA GLY A 171 -7.42 -3.79 -7.79
C GLY A 171 -7.25 -5.29 -7.49
N GLY A 172 -7.71 -6.19 -8.37
CA GLY A 172 -7.42 -7.62 -8.22
C GLY A 172 -5.92 -7.88 -8.13
N GLY A 173 -5.47 -8.49 -7.02
CA GLY A 173 -4.06 -8.71 -6.70
C GLY A 173 -3.53 -7.92 -5.50
N VAL A 174 -4.14 -6.81 -5.10
CA VAL A 174 -3.66 -5.92 -4.02
C VAL A 174 -3.56 -6.64 -2.66
N CYS A 175 -4.45 -7.59 -2.36
CA CYS A 175 -4.36 -8.43 -1.15
C CYS A 175 -3.04 -9.19 -1.04
N GLN A 176 -2.34 -9.44 -2.14
CA GLN A 176 -1.02 -10.07 -2.10
C GLN A 176 0.03 -9.15 -1.49
N VAL A 177 -0.03 -7.86 -1.80
CA VAL A 177 0.86 -6.86 -1.19
C VAL A 177 0.56 -6.72 0.30
N SER A 178 -0.72 -6.65 0.69
CA SER A 178 -1.15 -6.66 2.10
C SER A 178 -0.64 -7.90 2.85
N THR A 179 -0.77 -9.10 2.25
CA THR A 179 -0.21 -10.36 2.79
C THR A 179 1.30 -10.25 3.00
N THR A 180 2.01 -9.62 2.07
CA THR A 180 3.47 -9.48 2.15
C THR A 180 3.88 -8.52 3.27
N VAL A 181 3.15 -7.40 3.46
CA VAL A 181 3.34 -6.50 4.61
C VAL A 181 3.05 -7.21 5.94
N PHE A 182 1.93 -7.97 5.99
CA PHE A 182 1.60 -8.76 7.17
C PHE A 182 2.74 -9.70 7.55
N ARG A 183 3.33 -10.40 6.59
CA ARG A 183 4.46 -11.31 6.82
C ARG A 183 5.68 -10.58 7.38
N ALA A 184 6.02 -9.43 6.82
CA ALA A 184 7.12 -8.59 7.33
C ALA A 184 6.87 -8.16 8.78
N ALA A 185 5.69 -7.64 9.09
CA ALA A 185 5.29 -7.23 10.44
C ALA A 185 5.20 -8.42 11.41
N TYR A 186 4.73 -9.58 10.93
CA TYR A 186 4.67 -10.82 11.69
C TYR A 186 6.06 -11.27 12.13
N LEU A 187 7.02 -11.32 11.19
CA LEU A 187 8.39 -11.73 11.47
C LEU A 187 9.17 -10.70 12.29
N ALA A 188 8.87 -9.39 12.11
CA ALA A 188 9.44 -8.32 12.93
C ALA A 188 8.91 -8.31 14.38
N GLY A 189 7.93 -9.13 14.72
CA GLY A 189 7.34 -9.15 16.05
C GLY A 189 6.45 -7.97 16.38
N LEU A 190 6.04 -7.15 15.40
CA LEU A 190 5.25 -5.94 15.64
C LEU A 190 3.84 -6.25 16.17
N PRO A 191 3.25 -5.40 17.04
CA PRO A 191 1.87 -5.53 17.46
C PRO A 191 0.92 -5.36 16.28
N ILE A 192 0.25 -6.44 15.87
CA ILE A 192 -0.74 -6.41 14.79
C ILE A 192 -2.09 -6.07 15.41
N THR A 193 -2.70 -4.95 15.04
CA THR A 193 -3.94 -4.44 15.64
C THR A 193 -5.17 -4.78 14.84
N GLU A 194 -5.03 -4.88 13.52
CA GLU A 194 -6.12 -5.33 12.63
C GLU A 194 -5.57 -6.33 11.60
N TRP A 195 -6.30 -7.43 11.42
CA TRP A 195 -5.94 -8.48 10.49
C TRP A 195 -7.16 -9.32 10.12
N TRP A 196 -7.31 -9.62 8.85
CA TRP A 196 -8.41 -10.40 8.28
C TRP A 196 -7.85 -11.50 7.39
N PRO A 197 -8.14 -12.79 7.65
CA PRO A 197 -7.72 -13.88 6.78
C PRO A 197 -8.57 -13.91 5.50
N HIS A 198 -8.05 -14.50 4.44
CA HIS A 198 -8.86 -14.77 3.26
C HIS A 198 -9.93 -15.83 3.53
N ARG A 199 -11.08 -15.68 2.87
CA ARG A 199 -12.18 -16.64 2.96
C ARG A 199 -11.82 -17.98 2.34
N PHE A 200 -11.07 -17.98 1.24
CA PHE A 200 -10.64 -19.17 0.52
C PHE A 200 -9.12 -19.31 0.58
N ARG A 201 -8.66 -20.56 0.67
CA ARG A 201 -7.24 -20.85 0.57
C ARG A 201 -6.73 -20.51 -0.83
N ILE A 202 -5.64 -19.75 -0.88
CA ILE A 202 -5.02 -19.26 -2.10
C ILE A 202 -3.64 -19.92 -2.22
N PRO A 203 -3.50 -20.99 -3.04
CA PRO A 203 -2.28 -21.81 -3.04
C PRO A 203 -1.00 -21.05 -3.39
N PHE A 204 -1.06 -20.04 -4.24
CA PHE A 204 0.14 -19.26 -4.58
C PHE A 204 0.64 -18.33 -3.47
N TYR A 205 -0.12 -18.12 -2.39
CA TYR A 205 0.41 -17.50 -1.18
C TYR A 205 1.28 -18.43 -0.36
N GLU A 206 1.27 -19.73 -0.67
CA GLU A 206 2.04 -20.76 0.01
C GLU A 206 3.32 -21.13 -0.76
N LEU A 207 3.56 -20.47 -1.90
CA LEU A 207 4.81 -20.60 -2.62
C LEU A 207 5.97 -20.01 -1.78
N ASP A 208 7.19 -20.35 -2.14
CA ASP A 208 8.41 -19.92 -1.46
C ASP A 208 8.50 -20.35 0.03
N GLY A 209 7.80 -21.43 0.40
CA GLY A 209 7.89 -22.05 1.73
C GLY A 209 7.00 -21.43 2.80
N TRP A 210 6.01 -20.64 2.42
CA TRP A 210 5.00 -20.15 3.34
C TRP A 210 3.90 -21.18 3.56
N ASP A 211 3.46 -21.32 4.80
CA ASP A 211 2.34 -22.17 5.17
C ASP A 211 0.99 -21.46 5.12
N PRO A 212 -0.13 -22.20 4.98
CA PRO A 212 -1.47 -21.61 5.02
C PRO A 212 -1.77 -20.93 6.36
N GLY A 213 -2.63 -19.90 6.33
CA GLY A 213 -3.03 -19.14 7.51
C GLY A 213 -2.16 -17.92 7.81
N LEU A 214 -1.10 -17.70 7.03
CA LEU A 214 -0.23 -16.52 7.11
C LEU A 214 -0.44 -15.60 5.90
N ASP A 215 -1.69 -15.17 5.73
CA ASP A 215 -2.16 -14.25 4.71
C ASP A 215 -3.04 -13.15 5.32
N ALA A 216 -3.14 -12.00 4.65
CA ALA A 216 -3.94 -10.87 5.10
C ALA A 216 -4.77 -10.29 3.94
N SER A 217 -6.07 -10.43 4.05
CA SER A 217 -7.06 -9.87 3.15
C SER A 217 -7.33 -8.40 3.49
N ILE A 218 -7.67 -7.62 2.48
CA ILE A 218 -8.19 -6.25 2.64
C ILE A 218 -9.48 -6.09 1.83
N LEU A 219 -10.32 -5.15 2.26
CA LEU A 219 -11.55 -4.81 1.56
C LEU A 219 -11.80 -3.31 1.69
N GLN A 220 -12.03 -2.64 0.57
CA GLN A 220 -12.34 -1.22 0.49
C GLN A 220 -13.65 -1.01 -0.29
N PRO A 221 -14.82 -1.29 0.34
CA PRO A 221 -16.09 -1.28 -0.38
C PRO A 221 -16.60 0.12 -0.73
N THR A 222 -16.15 1.13 0.01
CA THR A 222 -16.54 2.53 -0.17
C THR A 222 -15.34 3.45 0.13
N ALA A 223 -15.48 4.75 -0.13
CA ALA A 223 -14.48 5.75 0.26
C ALA A 223 -14.45 6.02 1.78
N ASP A 224 -15.43 5.53 2.55
CA ASP A 224 -15.48 5.69 4.00
C ASP A 224 -14.57 4.67 4.70
N PRO A 225 -13.47 5.11 5.34
CA PRO A 225 -12.52 4.23 6.02
C PRO A 225 -13.13 3.38 7.15
N SER A 226 -14.28 3.78 7.71
CA SER A 226 -14.95 3.02 8.78
C SER A 226 -15.55 1.69 8.27
N THR A 227 -15.69 1.54 6.95
CA THR A 227 -16.21 0.33 6.30
C THR A 227 -15.13 -0.62 5.83
N TRP A 228 -13.85 -0.25 5.98
CA TRP A 228 -12.74 -1.02 5.45
C TRP A 228 -12.40 -2.22 6.34
N ALA A 229 -12.03 -3.33 5.70
CA ALA A 229 -11.21 -4.35 6.33
C ALA A 229 -9.75 -4.06 5.93
N ASP A 230 -8.90 -3.79 6.91
CA ASP A 230 -7.54 -3.30 6.69
C ASP A 230 -6.51 -4.20 7.37
N PHE A 231 -5.26 -4.08 6.98
CA PHE A 231 -4.14 -4.61 7.73
C PHE A 231 -3.43 -3.49 8.47
N LYS A 232 -3.32 -3.62 9.79
CA LYS A 232 -2.71 -2.62 10.66
C LYS A 232 -1.75 -3.22 11.67
N PHE A 233 -0.65 -2.50 11.92
CA PHE A 233 0.26 -2.78 13.03
C PHE A 233 0.68 -1.47 13.72
N GLU A 234 1.19 -1.57 14.94
CA GLU A 234 1.72 -0.42 15.67
C GLU A 234 3.24 -0.38 15.64
N ASN A 235 3.78 0.81 15.59
CA ASN A 235 5.17 1.08 15.90
C ASN A 235 5.32 1.23 17.42
N PRO A 236 5.87 0.24 18.15
CA PRO A 236 5.95 0.30 19.60
C PRO A 236 7.13 1.15 20.12
N SER A 237 7.93 1.72 19.22
CA SER A 237 9.18 2.42 19.60
C SER A 237 9.03 3.94 19.62
N ASP A 238 9.99 4.60 20.31
CA ASP A 238 10.16 6.06 20.29
C ASP A 238 10.85 6.58 19.01
N LYS A 239 11.05 5.73 18.02
CA LYS A 239 11.70 6.05 16.74
C LYS A 239 10.77 5.78 15.57
N TRP A 240 11.10 6.35 14.43
CA TRP A 240 10.35 6.11 13.21
C TRP A 240 10.60 4.70 12.66
N MET A 241 9.67 4.20 11.87
CA MET A 241 9.84 3.03 11.02
C MET A 241 9.68 3.40 9.55
N LEU A 242 10.37 2.66 8.69
CA LEU A 242 10.25 2.74 7.23
C LEU A 242 9.71 1.41 6.72
N VAL A 243 8.69 1.46 5.88
CA VAL A 243 8.21 0.34 5.10
C VAL A 243 8.66 0.54 3.66
N GLU A 244 9.56 -0.31 3.18
CA GLU A 244 9.95 -0.39 1.77
C GLU A 244 9.27 -1.55 1.09
N SER A 245 8.86 -1.35 -0.14
CA SER A 245 8.15 -2.35 -0.93
C SER A 245 8.54 -2.24 -2.40
N TRP A 246 8.75 -3.37 -3.04
CA TRP A 246 8.98 -3.43 -4.48
C TRP A 246 8.47 -4.74 -5.06
N ALA A 247 8.24 -4.74 -6.36
CA ALA A 247 7.88 -5.90 -7.16
C ALA A 247 8.90 -6.05 -8.29
N ASP A 248 9.36 -7.28 -8.55
CA ASP A 248 10.44 -7.57 -9.50
C ASP A 248 9.96 -8.35 -10.75
N GLY A 249 8.65 -8.42 -10.96
CA GLY A 249 8.03 -9.20 -12.04
C GLY A 249 7.69 -10.64 -11.64
N ALA A 250 8.26 -11.15 -10.56
CA ALA A 250 7.98 -12.48 -10.02
C ALA A 250 7.52 -12.44 -8.55
N ARG A 251 8.11 -11.55 -7.75
CA ARG A 251 7.89 -11.46 -6.30
C ARG A 251 7.57 -10.05 -5.86
N VAL A 252 6.73 -9.96 -4.83
CA VAL A 252 6.63 -8.78 -3.97
C VAL A 252 7.51 -9.00 -2.76
N ILE A 253 8.29 -8.01 -2.42
CA ILE A 253 9.15 -7.99 -1.23
C ILE A 253 8.82 -6.74 -0.43
N VAL A 254 8.67 -6.91 0.88
CA VAL A 254 8.45 -5.82 1.84
C VAL A 254 9.46 -5.94 2.95
N ASN A 255 10.19 -4.88 3.19
CA ASN A 255 11.09 -4.71 4.33
C ASN A 255 10.53 -3.69 5.29
N ILE A 256 10.62 -3.96 6.59
CA ILE A 256 10.31 -3.00 7.65
C ILE A 256 11.62 -2.71 8.39
N TYR A 257 12.02 -1.44 8.39
CA TYR A 257 13.20 -0.95 9.09
C TYR A 257 12.79 -0.08 10.27
N GLY A 258 13.61 -0.03 11.31
CA GLY A 258 13.38 0.79 12.50
C GLY A 258 14.57 0.78 13.43
N ALA A 259 14.37 1.19 14.68
CA ALA A 259 15.32 0.94 15.75
C ALA A 259 15.32 -0.54 16.11
N ASP A 260 16.48 -1.09 16.54
CA ASP A 260 16.53 -2.45 17.04
C ASP A 260 15.63 -2.58 18.29
N LEU A 261 14.59 -3.39 18.17
CA LEU A 261 13.64 -3.67 19.25
C LEU A 261 14.13 -4.76 20.19
N GLY A 262 15.17 -5.51 19.81
CA GLY A 262 15.65 -6.66 20.55
C GLY A 262 14.63 -7.79 20.68
N TYR A 263 13.67 -7.86 19.74
CA TYR A 263 12.59 -8.85 19.81
C TYR A 263 13.04 -10.21 19.28
N LYS A 264 12.58 -11.25 19.97
CA LYS A 264 12.63 -12.63 19.50
C LYS A 264 11.21 -13.10 19.23
N VAL A 265 10.96 -13.56 18.00
CA VAL A 265 9.66 -14.07 17.57
C VAL A 265 9.69 -15.58 17.53
N GLU A 266 8.72 -16.22 18.16
CA GLU A 266 8.47 -17.64 18.10
C GLU A 266 7.11 -17.91 17.47
N SER A 267 7.06 -18.80 16.46
CA SER A 267 5.84 -19.21 15.77
C SER A 267 5.59 -20.69 16.04
N ASP A 268 4.36 -21.04 16.41
CA ASP A 268 3.91 -22.40 16.65
C ASP A 268 2.70 -22.68 15.75
N GLY A 269 2.92 -23.48 14.71
CA GLY A 269 1.93 -23.82 13.68
C GLY A 269 2.60 -24.25 12.37
N PRO A 270 1.81 -24.55 11.32
CA PRO A 270 0.35 -24.52 11.29
C PRO A 270 -0.28 -25.69 12.08
N LYS A 271 -1.26 -25.39 12.93
CA LYS A 271 -2.10 -26.40 13.57
C LYS A 271 -3.38 -26.54 12.77
N TYR A 272 -3.57 -27.70 12.18
CA TYR A 272 -4.73 -27.97 11.34
C TYR A 272 -5.90 -28.48 12.18
N GLY A 273 -7.06 -27.81 12.03
CA GLY A 273 -8.34 -28.24 12.59
C GLY A 273 -9.19 -29.01 11.57
N SER A 274 -10.50 -28.74 11.61
CA SER A 274 -11.49 -29.42 10.77
C SER A 274 -11.22 -29.21 9.29
N LYS A 275 -11.44 -30.27 8.50
CA LYS A 275 -11.48 -30.23 7.03
C LYS A 275 -12.91 -30.25 6.55
N PHE A 276 -13.21 -29.49 5.52
CA PHE A 276 -14.52 -29.42 4.88
C PHE A 276 -14.39 -29.87 3.43
N GLN A 277 -15.30 -30.74 3.00
CA GLN A 277 -15.29 -31.27 1.64
C GLN A 277 -15.49 -30.13 0.61
N MET A 278 -14.90 -30.30 -0.57
CA MET A 278 -15.16 -29.43 -1.70
C MET A 278 -16.64 -29.36 -2.01
N LEU A 279 -17.10 -28.18 -2.43
CA LEU A 279 -18.45 -28.00 -2.95
C LEU A 279 -18.51 -28.54 -4.39
N PRO A 280 -19.72 -28.86 -4.89
CA PRO A 280 -19.95 -29.12 -6.30
C PRO A 280 -19.42 -27.98 -7.18
N ASP A 281 -19.03 -28.32 -8.40
CA ASP A 281 -18.64 -27.33 -9.40
C ASP A 281 -19.87 -26.48 -9.80
N GLU A 282 -19.62 -25.23 -10.17
CA GLU A 282 -20.62 -24.25 -10.55
C GLU A 282 -20.36 -23.70 -11.96
N GLU A 283 -21.44 -23.47 -12.72
CA GLU A 283 -21.41 -22.83 -14.01
C GLU A 283 -22.04 -21.44 -13.92
N VAL A 284 -21.34 -20.43 -14.42
CA VAL A 284 -21.79 -19.03 -14.49
C VAL A 284 -21.81 -18.58 -15.93
N VAL A 285 -22.98 -18.11 -16.42
CA VAL A 285 -23.09 -17.56 -17.78
C VAL A 285 -22.67 -16.09 -17.78
N ASP A 286 -21.68 -15.75 -18.59
CA ASP A 286 -21.24 -14.36 -18.82
C ASP A 286 -21.59 -13.94 -20.27
N PRO A 287 -22.56 -13.02 -20.44
CA PRO A 287 -22.99 -12.57 -21.75
C PRO A 287 -21.96 -11.70 -22.48
N THR A 288 -20.85 -11.34 -21.83
CA THR A 288 -19.77 -10.54 -22.43
C THR A 288 -18.69 -11.39 -23.07
N LEU A 289 -18.73 -12.71 -22.90
CA LEU A 289 -17.77 -13.62 -23.51
C LEU A 289 -18.09 -13.88 -24.98
N ASP A 290 -17.02 -14.05 -25.76
CA ASP A 290 -17.14 -14.47 -27.16
C ASP A 290 -17.82 -15.85 -27.24
N PRO A 291 -18.67 -16.07 -28.28
CA PRO A 291 -19.32 -17.36 -28.50
C PRO A 291 -18.33 -18.54 -28.50
N GLY A 292 -18.75 -19.68 -27.93
CA GLY A 292 -17.91 -20.87 -27.80
C GLY A 292 -16.93 -20.85 -26.64
N THR A 293 -16.97 -19.85 -25.76
CA THR A 293 -16.01 -19.69 -24.67
C THR A 293 -16.43 -20.45 -23.41
N ILE A 294 -15.52 -21.26 -22.88
CA ILE A 294 -15.60 -21.88 -21.55
C ILE A 294 -14.30 -21.62 -20.80
N ASN A 295 -14.36 -20.91 -19.69
CA ASN A 295 -13.21 -20.56 -18.87
C ASN A 295 -13.35 -21.07 -17.45
N GLN A 296 -12.35 -21.75 -16.91
CA GLN A 296 -12.29 -22.01 -15.49
C GLN A 296 -11.82 -20.74 -14.77
N THR A 297 -12.72 -20.10 -14.05
CA THR A 297 -12.44 -18.84 -13.35
C THR A 297 -12.09 -19.06 -11.87
N MET A 298 -12.44 -20.23 -11.31
CA MET A 298 -12.03 -20.64 -9.98
C MET A 298 -11.68 -22.12 -9.96
N SER A 299 -10.61 -22.48 -9.26
CA SER A 299 -10.29 -23.87 -8.98
C SER A 299 -10.90 -24.31 -7.65
N ALA A 300 -11.39 -25.56 -7.61
CA ALA A 300 -11.91 -26.18 -6.39
C ALA A 300 -10.87 -26.20 -5.27
N GLY A 301 -11.35 -26.18 -4.05
CA GLY A 301 -10.49 -26.27 -2.87
C GLY A 301 -11.24 -26.85 -1.67
N ILE A 302 -10.55 -27.64 -0.88
CA ILE A 302 -11.06 -28.09 0.43
C ILE A 302 -11.11 -26.92 1.40
N GLY A 303 -12.11 -26.91 2.28
CA GLY A 303 -12.08 -26.02 3.44
C GLY A 303 -11.16 -26.59 4.52
N GLN A 304 -10.54 -25.74 5.29
CA GLN A 304 -9.60 -26.13 6.33
C GLN A 304 -9.51 -25.07 7.42
N GLU A 305 -9.55 -25.48 8.67
CA GLU A 305 -9.17 -24.61 9.78
C GLU A 305 -7.66 -24.68 9.99
N VAL A 306 -7.04 -23.52 10.20
CA VAL A 306 -5.60 -23.37 10.44
C VAL A 306 -5.40 -22.37 11.58
N THR A 307 -4.53 -22.73 12.52
CA THR A 307 -4.19 -21.87 13.66
C THR A 307 -2.68 -21.72 13.78
N TRP A 308 -2.25 -20.49 13.97
CA TRP A 308 -0.89 -20.13 14.34
C TRP A 308 -0.89 -19.40 15.68
N TYR A 309 0.12 -19.65 16.50
CA TYR A 309 0.41 -18.88 17.70
C TYR A 309 1.73 -18.16 17.49
N ARG A 310 1.73 -16.86 17.67
CA ARG A 310 2.96 -16.05 17.65
C ARG A 310 3.22 -15.49 19.04
N ARG A 311 4.40 -15.77 19.58
CA ARG A 311 4.91 -15.20 20.81
C ARG A 311 6.07 -14.27 20.49
N VAL A 312 6.10 -13.14 21.17
CA VAL A 312 7.16 -12.14 21.03
C VAL A 312 7.75 -11.90 22.41
N PHE A 313 9.05 -12.05 22.48
CA PHE A 313 9.83 -11.87 23.70
C PHE A 313 10.75 -10.68 23.55
N ASP A 314 11.07 -10.02 24.65
CA ASP A 314 12.09 -8.98 24.71
C ASP A 314 13.51 -9.58 24.72
N LYS A 315 14.53 -8.72 24.76
CA LYS A 315 15.95 -9.11 24.83
C LYS A 315 16.35 -9.90 26.07
N ASN A 316 15.55 -9.84 27.15
CA ASN A 316 15.78 -10.57 28.40
C ASN A 316 15.10 -11.96 28.36
N GLY A 317 14.25 -12.23 27.38
CA GLY A 317 13.45 -13.44 27.26
C GLY A 317 12.09 -13.34 27.96
N ASP A 318 11.67 -12.15 28.38
CA ASP A 318 10.35 -11.93 28.94
C ASP A 318 9.30 -11.85 27.83
N LEU A 319 8.17 -12.55 28.02
CA LEU A 319 7.06 -12.54 27.06
C LEU A 319 6.41 -11.15 27.05
N LEU A 320 6.46 -10.48 25.90
CA LEU A 320 5.81 -9.19 25.68
C LEU A 320 4.34 -9.35 25.31
N TRP A 321 4.05 -10.21 24.34
CA TRP A 321 2.69 -10.57 23.93
C TRP A 321 2.65 -11.90 23.20
N GLU A 322 1.47 -12.50 23.24
CA GLU A 322 1.09 -13.67 22.43
C GLU A 322 -0.16 -13.35 21.62
N ARG A 323 -0.23 -13.83 20.39
CA ARG A 323 -1.42 -13.71 19.55
C ARG A 323 -1.69 -15.01 18.80
N GLN A 324 -2.95 -15.41 18.81
CA GLN A 324 -3.47 -16.46 17.96
C GLN A 324 -3.95 -15.87 16.63
N PHE A 325 -3.53 -16.49 15.52
CA PHE A 325 -4.05 -16.23 14.17
C PHE A 325 -4.85 -17.46 13.76
N TYR A 326 -6.18 -17.33 13.75
CA TYR A 326 -7.09 -18.40 13.37
C TYR A 326 -7.72 -18.08 12.04
N THR A 327 -7.61 -19.00 11.08
CA THR A 327 -8.19 -18.91 9.76
C THR A 327 -9.10 -20.09 9.52
N LYS A 328 -10.33 -19.84 9.08
CA LYS A 328 -11.22 -20.85 8.54
C LYS A 328 -11.36 -20.62 7.04
N TYR A 329 -10.63 -21.41 6.26
CA TYR A 329 -10.85 -21.46 4.82
C TYR A 329 -12.12 -22.23 4.53
N TYR A 330 -13.00 -21.64 3.74
CA TYR A 330 -14.22 -22.29 3.30
C TYR A 330 -13.98 -23.16 2.08
N PRO A 331 -14.70 -24.27 1.95
CA PRO A 331 -14.61 -25.11 0.77
C PRO A 331 -15.23 -24.38 -0.43
N LYS A 332 -14.76 -24.74 -1.64
CA LYS A 332 -15.32 -24.26 -2.90
C LYS A 332 -15.24 -25.34 -3.97
N GLY A 333 -16.15 -25.30 -4.96
CA GLY A 333 -16.07 -26.04 -6.21
C GLY A 333 -15.27 -25.30 -7.27
N ASN A 334 -15.04 -25.90 -8.41
CA ASN A 334 -14.62 -25.15 -9.59
C ASN A 334 -15.74 -24.21 -10.03
N VAL A 335 -15.37 -23.03 -10.54
CA VAL A 335 -16.32 -22.15 -11.21
C VAL A 335 -15.92 -22.05 -12.66
N TRP A 336 -16.88 -22.37 -13.53
CA TRP A 336 -16.74 -22.31 -14.96
C TRP A 336 -17.58 -21.18 -15.50
N THR A 337 -16.94 -20.17 -16.09
CA THR A 337 -17.65 -19.06 -16.72
C THR A 337 -17.75 -19.36 -18.22
N VAL A 338 -18.99 -19.36 -18.72
CA VAL A 338 -19.31 -19.74 -20.10
C VAL A 338 -20.03 -18.64 -20.85
N SER A 339 -19.85 -18.58 -22.16
CA SER A 339 -20.68 -17.75 -23.05
C SER A 339 -22.11 -18.28 -23.09
N PRO A 340 -23.12 -17.45 -23.45
CA PRO A 340 -24.53 -17.87 -23.44
C PRO A 340 -24.84 -19.10 -24.28
N ASP A 341 -24.15 -19.28 -25.41
CA ASP A 341 -24.28 -20.42 -26.32
C ASP A 341 -23.67 -21.71 -25.79
N MET A 342 -22.78 -21.61 -24.79
CA MET A 342 -22.10 -22.74 -24.14
C MET A 342 -22.73 -23.12 -22.79
N LYS A 343 -23.89 -22.55 -22.47
CA LYS A 343 -24.61 -22.89 -21.23
C LYS A 343 -24.95 -24.36 -21.15
N GLY A 344 -24.51 -25.03 -20.11
CA GLY A 344 -24.70 -26.47 -19.89
C GLY A 344 -23.57 -27.35 -20.48
N ASP A 345 -22.60 -26.75 -21.18
CA ASP A 345 -21.49 -27.47 -21.80
C ASP A 345 -20.19 -27.46 -20.99
N SER A 346 -20.17 -26.79 -19.83
CA SER A 346 -19.01 -26.78 -18.96
C SER A 346 -18.81 -28.11 -18.21
N PRO A 347 -17.61 -28.37 -17.72
CA PRO A 347 -17.32 -29.52 -16.86
C PRO A 347 -18.13 -29.57 -15.55
N ALA A 348 -18.74 -28.46 -15.13
CA ALA A 348 -19.63 -28.41 -13.98
C ALA A 348 -20.96 -29.17 -14.21
N ASN A 349 -21.36 -29.37 -15.45
CA ASN A 349 -22.56 -30.12 -15.79
C ASN A 349 -22.30 -31.63 -15.83
N PRO A 350 -22.84 -32.44 -14.91
CA PRO A 350 -22.64 -33.89 -14.89
C PRO A 350 -23.25 -34.61 -16.10
N ASP A 351 -24.23 -33.97 -16.77
CA ASP A 351 -24.91 -34.53 -17.95
C ASP A 351 -24.22 -34.14 -19.27
N ARG A 352 -23.10 -33.47 -19.20
CA ARG A 352 -22.33 -33.10 -20.39
C ARG A 352 -21.89 -34.34 -21.17
N ALA A 353 -22.18 -34.38 -22.45
CA ALA A 353 -21.65 -35.41 -23.33
C ALA A 353 -20.11 -35.32 -23.36
N LEU A 354 -19.43 -36.34 -22.87
CA LEU A 354 -17.97 -36.42 -22.97
C LEU A 354 -17.58 -36.45 -24.44
N PRO A 355 -16.57 -35.70 -24.87
CA PRO A 355 -16.04 -35.85 -26.22
C PRO A 355 -15.63 -37.32 -26.41
N PRO A 356 -15.85 -37.89 -27.60
CA PRO A 356 -15.42 -39.26 -27.88
C PRO A 356 -13.93 -39.38 -27.58
N LEU A 357 -13.57 -40.45 -26.90
CA LEU A 357 -12.14 -40.78 -26.66
C LEU A 357 -11.43 -40.77 -28.00
N PRO A 358 -10.19 -40.26 -28.07
CA PRO A 358 -9.36 -40.39 -29.27
C PRO A 358 -9.36 -41.86 -29.67
N GLN A 359 -9.82 -42.16 -30.88
CA GLN A 359 -9.69 -43.52 -31.41
C GLN A 359 -8.18 -43.75 -31.58
N ASP A 360 -7.66 -44.79 -30.91
CA ASP A 360 -6.31 -45.26 -31.15
C ASP A 360 -6.12 -45.42 -32.65
N SER A 361 -5.18 -44.70 -33.20
CA SER A 361 -4.78 -44.89 -34.60
C SER A 361 -4.39 -46.34 -34.74
N PRO A 362 -4.90 -47.08 -35.78
CA PRO A 362 -4.49 -48.45 -35.95
C PRO A 362 -2.97 -48.46 -36.09
N ASP A 363 -2.34 -49.28 -35.26
CA ASP A 363 -0.91 -49.60 -35.33
C ASP A 363 -0.59 -50.07 -36.78
N ASP A 364 0.06 -49.21 -37.55
CA ASP A 364 0.60 -49.56 -38.87
C ASP A 364 1.79 -50.50 -38.61
N GLY A 365 1.43 -51.76 -38.35
CA GLY A 365 2.35 -52.88 -38.35
C GLY A 365 3.03 -53.06 -39.71
N GLY A 366 3.92 -52.17 -40.08
CA GLY A 366 4.84 -52.29 -41.21
C GLY A 366 6.04 -53.17 -40.83
N GLY A 367 5.84 -54.49 -40.82
CA GLY A 367 6.94 -55.42 -40.93
C GLY A 367 7.64 -55.28 -42.26
N THR A 368 8.92 -54.99 -42.23
CA THR A 368 9.83 -55.31 -43.33
C THR A 368 10.89 -56.26 -42.80
N GLU A 369 10.71 -57.51 -43.18
CA GLU A 369 11.82 -58.43 -43.35
C GLU A 369 12.73 -57.94 -44.49
N GLY A 370 14.05 -58.04 -44.30
CA GLY A 370 15.05 -57.75 -45.29
C GLY A 370 16.44 -57.58 -44.66
#